data_75e624df8c980f2dd3cab38244904df0
#
_entry.id   75e624df8c980f2dd3cab38244904df0
#
_cell.length_a   1.000
_cell.length_b   1.000
_cell.length_c   1.000
_cell.angle_alpha   90.00
_cell.angle_beta   90.00
_cell.angle_gamma   90.00
#
_symmetry.space_group_name_H-M   'P 1'
#
loop_
_entity.id
_entity.type
_entity.pdbx_description
1 polymer ?
#
loop_
_entity_poly.entity_id
_entity_poly.type
_entity_poly.pdbx_seq_one_letter_code
_entity_poly.pdbx_strand_id
1 'polypeptide(L)'
;NFFNHIGIDFKGIARAFYKNLLKTFSNKRLEGASTITQQVAKNFLLSNEISYTRKIKEIIIALRMEKVLEKEQIMELYLNEIYLGNGSYGIAAASLNYFNKSLASLDLHEMAMLAALPKAPSTYNPYRNPVKAMKRRNWVLKRLFDEKFIDLDTYSSVLNEQIVLTKSEKILNDNASFFKEEVRREIISKFNESKLYLSLIHI
;
A
#
# COMPACT_ATOMS: atom_id res chain seq x y z
N ASN A 1 -6.31 -6.47 -15.47
CA ASN A 1 -4.93 -6.93 -15.33
C ASN A 1 -3.98 -5.72 -15.35
N PHE A 2 -3.17 -5.54 -14.31
CA PHE A 2 -2.24 -4.41 -14.16
C PHE A 2 -1.19 -4.38 -15.29
N PHE A 3 -0.62 -5.53 -15.63
CA PHE A 3 0.45 -5.64 -16.62
C PHE A 3 0.03 -5.24 -18.06
N ASN A 4 -1.27 -5.30 -18.37
CA ASN A 4 -1.81 -4.92 -19.68
C ASN A 4 -2.55 -3.57 -19.66
N HIS A 5 -2.40 -2.79 -18.55
CA HIS A 5 -3.17 -1.58 -18.33
C HIS A 5 -2.36 -0.33 -18.72
N ILE A 6 -3.02 0.65 -19.34
CA ILE A 6 -2.39 1.92 -19.81
C ILE A 6 -2.22 2.98 -18.71
N GLY A 7 -2.32 2.60 -17.44
CA GLY A 7 -2.18 3.51 -16.29
C GLY A 7 -3.46 4.24 -15.87
N ILE A 8 -4.49 4.35 -16.72
CA ILE A 8 -5.76 5.00 -16.41
C ILE A 8 -6.93 4.08 -16.74
N ASP A 9 -7.80 3.83 -15.76
CA ASP A 9 -9.03 3.04 -15.95
C ASP A 9 -10.23 3.95 -16.25
N PHE A 10 -10.41 4.30 -17.52
CA PHE A 10 -11.55 5.11 -17.98
C PHE A 10 -12.90 4.46 -17.68
N LYS A 11 -13.00 3.12 -17.81
CA LYS A 11 -14.23 2.38 -17.48
C LYS A 11 -14.51 2.39 -15.97
N GLY A 12 -13.47 2.25 -15.16
CA GLY A 12 -13.55 2.37 -13.71
C GLY A 12 -13.96 3.77 -13.27
N ILE A 13 -13.42 4.82 -13.91
CA ILE A 13 -13.78 6.22 -13.64
C ILE A 13 -15.27 6.46 -13.96
N ALA A 14 -15.75 6.04 -15.13
CA ALA A 14 -17.17 6.19 -15.52
C ALA A 14 -18.09 5.42 -14.55
N ARG A 15 -17.72 4.18 -14.21
CA ARG A 15 -18.46 3.36 -13.21
C ARG A 15 -18.49 4.02 -11.85
N ALA A 16 -17.34 4.51 -11.36
CA ALA A 16 -17.26 5.17 -10.06
C ALA A 16 -18.07 6.47 -10.03
N PHE A 17 -18.01 7.26 -11.11
CA PHE A 17 -18.82 8.47 -11.25
C PHE A 17 -20.32 8.16 -11.16
N TYR A 18 -20.81 7.20 -11.94
CA TYR A 18 -22.21 6.80 -11.93
C TYR A 18 -22.67 6.30 -10.54
N LYS A 19 -21.87 5.41 -9.93
CA LYS A 19 -22.19 4.88 -8.60
C LYS A 19 -22.11 5.95 -7.50
N ASN A 20 -21.20 6.88 -7.59
CA ASN A 20 -21.06 7.96 -6.62
C ASN A 20 -22.20 8.97 -6.76
N LEU A 21 -22.67 9.24 -7.97
CA LEU A 21 -23.86 10.05 -8.23
C LEU A 21 -25.11 9.44 -7.57
N LEU A 22 -25.31 8.13 -7.71
CA LEU A 22 -26.41 7.41 -7.06
C LEU A 22 -26.27 7.37 -5.52
N LYS A 23 -25.03 7.45 -5.00
CA LYS A 23 -24.76 7.45 -3.56
C LYS A 23 -24.82 8.84 -2.90
N THR A 24 -24.96 9.91 -3.68
CA THR A 24 -25.02 11.29 -3.14
C THR A 24 -26.14 11.45 -2.09
N PHE A 25 -27.17 10.64 -2.17
CA PHE A 25 -28.30 10.58 -1.23
C PHE A 25 -28.12 9.54 -0.11
N SER A 26 -26.99 8.83 -0.04
CA SER A 26 -26.75 7.83 1.00
C SER A 26 -25.37 8.07 1.63
N ASN A 27 -25.28 8.01 2.95
CA ASN A 27 -24.03 8.19 3.73
C ASN A 27 -22.99 7.07 3.50
N LYS A 28 -22.92 6.50 2.30
CA LYS A 28 -22.00 5.42 1.94
C LYS A 28 -20.70 5.99 1.36
N ARG A 29 -19.57 5.37 1.73
CA ARG A 29 -18.24 5.74 1.25
C ARG A 29 -18.20 5.72 -0.30
N LEU A 30 -17.66 6.78 -0.89
CA LEU A 30 -17.48 6.92 -2.33
C LEU A 30 -16.54 5.83 -2.86
N GLU A 31 -16.81 5.35 -4.08
CA GLU A 31 -15.93 4.42 -4.78
C GLU A 31 -14.79 5.17 -5.46
N GLY A 32 -13.55 4.71 -5.21
CA GLY A 32 -12.37 5.20 -5.92
C GLY A 32 -12.13 4.40 -7.21
N ALA A 33 -11.59 5.07 -8.22
CA ALA A 33 -11.20 4.48 -9.50
C ALA A 33 -9.72 4.72 -9.84
N SER A 34 -8.90 5.10 -8.86
CA SER A 34 -7.46 5.32 -9.08
C SER A 34 -6.74 3.99 -9.29
N THR A 35 -5.92 3.93 -10.31
CA THR A 35 -5.07 2.77 -10.62
C THR A 35 -3.84 2.71 -9.70
N ILE A 36 -3.08 1.60 -9.77
CA ILE A 36 -1.81 1.46 -9.06
C ILE A 36 -0.84 2.57 -9.48
N THR A 37 -0.67 2.80 -10.78
CA THR A 37 0.21 3.85 -11.30
C THR A 37 -0.18 5.24 -10.81
N GLN A 38 -1.48 5.55 -10.76
CA GLN A 38 -1.97 6.81 -10.18
C GLN A 38 -1.69 6.91 -8.67
N GLN A 39 -1.74 5.79 -7.94
CA GLN A 39 -1.40 5.78 -6.52
C GLN A 39 0.09 6.04 -6.30
N VAL A 40 0.97 5.45 -7.13
CA VAL A 40 2.41 5.74 -7.11
C VAL A 40 2.65 7.22 -7.41
N ALA A 41 2.09 7.75 -8.51
CA ALA A 41 2.22 9.16 -8.88
C ALA A 41 1.77 10.11 -7.74
N LYS A 42 0.68 9.76 -7.06
CA LYS A 42 0.19 10.52 -5.90
C LYS A 42 1.18 10.50 -4.74
N ASN A 43 1.72 9.34 -4.40
CA ASN A 43 2.56 9.18 -3.20
C ASN A 43 3.93 9.83 -3.37
N PHE A 44 4.53 9.74 -4.56
CA PHE A 44 5.88 10.25 -4.81
C PHE A 44 5.96 11.73 -5.17
N LEU A 45 4.95 12.26 -5.84
CA LEU A 45 5.11 13.51 -6.59
C LEU A 45 4.11 14.61 -6.22
N LEU A 46 3.17 14.35 -5.32
CA LEU A 46 2.10 15.29 -5.04
C LEU A 46 1.90 15.53 -3.54
N SER A 47 1.61 16.79 -3.22
CA SER A 47 1.21 17.19 -1.87
C SER A 47 -0.11 16.52 -1.44
N ASN A 48 -0.37 16.46 -0.13
CA ASN A 48 -1.59 15.86 0.42
C ASN A 48 -2.86 16.73 0.22
N GLU A 49 -2.76 17.85 -0.48
CA GLU A 49 -3.90 18.72 -0.76
C GLU A 49 -4.93 18.02 -1.64
N ILE A 50 -6.19 18.11 -1.28
CA ILE A 50 -7.30 17.59 -2.07
C ILE A 50 -7.75 18.68 -3.04
N SER A 51 -7.27 18.60 -4.30
CA SER A 51 -7.66 19.54 -5.35
C SER A 51 -7.86 18.86 -6.70
N TYR A 52 -8.70 19.43 -7.55
CA TYR A 52 -8.86 18.96 -8.92
C TYR A 52 -7.56 19.10 -9.72
N THR A 53 -6.82 20.19 -9.51
CA THR A 53 -5.51 20.42 -10.14
C THR A 53 -4.52 19.31 -9.82
N ARG A 54 -4.48 18.88 -8.54
CA ARG A 54 -3.67 17.73 -8.14
C ARG A 54 -4.10 16.45 -8.87
N LYS A 55 -5.40 16.22 -9.03
CA LYS A 55 -5.89 15.02 -9.74
C LYS A 55 -5.51 15.02 -11.22
N ILE A 56 -5.51 16.16 -11.87
CA ILE A 56 -5.04 16.30 -13.26
C ILE A 56 -3.52 16.01 -13.32
N LYS A 57 -2.72 16.58 -12.42
CA LYS A 57 -1.28 16.28 -12.33
C LYS A 57 -1.01 14.79 -12.11
N GLU A 58 -1.74 14.15 -11.21
CA GLU A 58 -1.66 12.70 -10.95
C GLU A 58 -1.87 11.88 -12.24
N ILE A 59 -2.88 12.24 -13.04
CA ILE A 59 -3.17 11.58 -14.31
C ILE A 59 -2.02 11.77 -15.31
N ILE A 60 -1.52 13.00 -15.48
CA ILE A 60 -0.43 13.31 -16.40
C ILE A 60 0.85 12.57 -16.00
N ILE A 61 1.17 12.57 -14.72
CA ILE A 61 2.35 11.88 -14.20
C ILE A 61 2.20 10.36 -14.38
N ALA A 62 1.04 9.80 -14.09
CA ALA A 62 0.78 8.37 -14.29
C ALA A 62 1.00 7.96 -15.75
N LEU A 63 0.51 8.75 -16.71
CA LEU A 63 0.74 8.50 -18.14
C LEU A 63 2.22 8.62 -18.54
N ARG A 64 2.96 9.55 -17.93
CA ARG A 64 4.41 9.67 -18.15
C ARG A 64 5.18 8.50 -17.59
N MET A 65 4.82 8.06 -16.37
CA MET A 65 5.43 6.88 -15.76
C MET A 65 5.25 5.63 -16.62
N GLU A 66 4.06 5.39 -17.16
CA GLU A 66 3.77 4.26 -18.05
C GLU A 66 4.56 4.27 -19.36
N LYS A 67 5.07 5.44 -19.78
CA LYS A 67 5.92 5.58 -20.98
C LYS A 67 7.40 5.38 -20.70
N VAL A 68 7.83 5.58 -19.46
CA VAL A 68 9.26 5.63 -19.08
C VAL A 68 9.67 4.41 -18.26
N LEU A 69 8.75 3.88 -17.45
CA LEU A 69 8.99 2.77 -16.54
C LEU A 69 8.30 1.50 -17.02
N GLU A 70 8.96 0.38 -16.84
CA GLU A 70 8.36 -0.93 -17.02
C GLU A 70 7.33 -1.22 -15.91
N LYS A 71 6.38 -2.13 -16.17
CA LYS A 71 5.32 -2.48 -15.22
C LYS A 71 5.87 -3.01 -13.90
N GLU A 72 6.93 -3.77 -13.96
CA GLU A 72 7.64 -4.33 -12.80
C GLU A 72 8.19 -3.22 -11.92
N GLN A 73 8.79 -2.19 -12.51
CA GLN A 73 9.33 -1.03 -11.79
C GLN A 73 8.20 -0.22 -11.12
N ILE A 74 7.07 -0.02 -11.81
CA ILE A 74 5.90 0.65 -11.22
C ILE A 74 5.33 -0.17 -10.05
N MET A 75 5.30 -1.50 -10.18
CA MET A 75 4.83 -2.38 -9.10
C MET A 75 5.79 -2.36 -7.91
N GLU A 76 7.10 -2.36 -8.16
CA GLU A 76 8.12 -2.25 -7.12
C GLU A 76 7.97 -0.93 -6.34
N LEU A 77 7.86 0.20 -7.03
CA LEU A 77 7.59 1.50 -6.41
C LEU A 77 6.31 1.46 -5.57
N TYR A 78 5.23 0.88 -6.10
CA TYR A 78 3.98 0.73 -5.37
C TYR A 78 4.15 -0.07 -4.08
N LEU A 79 4.78 -1.23 -4.17
CA LEU A 79 4.96 -2.14 -3.04
C LEU A 79 5.92 -1.56 -1.98
N ASN A 80 6.85 -0.71 -2.36
CA ASN A 80 7.76 -0.05 -1.43
C ASN A 80 7.12 1.12 -0.68
N GLU A 81 6.08 1.76 -1.25
CA GLU A 81 5.51 2.99 -0.70
C GLU A 81 4.11 2.83 -0.10
N ILE A 82 3.39 1.77 -0.47
CA ILE A 82 1.99 1.62 -0.05
C ILE A 82 1.85 1.53 1.46
N TYR A 83 0.94 2.34 2.02
CA TYR A 83 0.62 2.27 3.42
C TYR A 83 -0.21 1.03 3.75
N LEU A 84 0.27 0.20 4.65
CA LEU A 84 -0.31 -1.08 5.03
C LEU A 84 -0.86 -1.11 6.46
N GLY A 85 -0.97 0.05 7.09
CA GLY A 85 -1.45 0.17 8.47
C GLY A 85 -0.34 -0.02 9.51
N ASN A 86 -0.67 0.24 10.77
CA ASN A 86 0.26 0.09 11.91
C ASN A 86 1.61 0.82 11.73
N GLY A 87 1.60 1.98 11.06
CA GLY A 87 2.82 2.73 10.77
C GLY A 87 3.72 2.10 9.71
N SER A 88 3.24 1.08 8.96
CA SER A 88 4.04 0.37 7.98
C SER A 88 3.82 0.97 6.59
N TYR A 89 4.87 1.51 6.01
CA TYR A 89 4.96 1.92 4.62
C TYR A 89 5.84 0.92 3.87
N GLY A 90 5.32 0.37 2.78
CA GLY A 90 5.92 -0.72 2.02
C GLY A 90 5.76 -2.10 2.64
N ILE A 91 5.86 -3.11 1.77
CA ILE A 91 5.63 -4.51 2.15
C ILE A 91 6.73 -5.05 3.09
N ALA A 92 7.97 -4.59 2.94
CA ALA A 92 9.07 -5.03 3.79
C ALA A 92 8.86 -4.59 5.25
N ALA A 93 8.51 -3.31 5.46
CA ALA A 93 8.19 -2.80 6.78
C ALA A 93 6.94 -3.49 7.37
N ALA A 94 5.93 -3.77 6.54
CA ALA A 94 4.73 -4.48 6.98
C ALA A 94 5.03 -5.93 7.36
N SER A 95 5.87 -6.64 6.60
CA SER A 95 6.31 -8.01 6.92
C SER A 95 6.97 -8.08 8.29
N LEU A 96 7.89 -7.17 8.56
CA LEU A 96 8.56 -7.08 9.86
C LEU A 96 7.58 -6.69 10.99
N ASN A 97 6.71 -5.71 10.76
CA ASN A 97 5.81 -5.19 11.80
C ASN A 97 4.66 -6.14 12.15
N TYR A 98 4.19 -6.94 11.22
CA TYR A 98 3.07 -7.88 11.45
C TYR A 98 3.55 -9.28 11.82
N PHE A 99 4.64 -9.75 11.20
CA PHE A 99 5.07 -11.15 11.28
C PHE A 99 6.48 -11.34 11.83
N ASN A 100 7.26 -10.27 11.96
CA ASN A 100 8.69 -10.32 12.30
C ASN A 100 9.49 -11.24 11.35
N LYS A 101 9.12 -11.23 10.06
CA LYS A 101 9.72 -12.06 9.00
C LYS A 101 10.26 -11.18 7.87
N SER A 102 11.31 -11.68 7.20
CA SER A 102 11.74 -11.13 5.90
C SER A 102 10.70 -11.46 4.83
N LEU A 103 10.69 -10.73 3.71
CA LEU A 103 9.76 -11.01 2.60
C LEU A 103 9.91 -12.43 2.05
N ALA A 104 11.15 -12.94 1.98
CA ALA A 104 11.45 -14.28 1.49
C ALA A 104 10.98 -15.40 2.43
N SER A 105 10.70 -15.07 3.68
CA SER A 105 10.28 -16.03 4.73
C SER A 105 8.78 -16.01 5.01
N LEU A 106 8.01 -15.22 4.24
CA LEU A 106 6.56 -15.15 4.39
C LEU A 106 5.88 -16.38 3.81
N ASP A 107 4.93 -16.90 4.56
CA ASP A 107 4.04 -17.95 4.09
C ASP A 107 2.90 -17.36 3.22
N LEU A 108 2.25 -18.19 2.41
CA LEU A 108 1.22 -17.74 1.47
C LEU A 108 0.05 -17.02 2.16
N HIS A 109 -0.37 -17.49 3.34
CA HIS A 109 -1.44 -16.85 4.11
C HIS A 109 -1.05 -15.46 4.65
N GLU A 110 0.22 -15.27 4.98
CA GLU A 110 0.79 -14.00 5.42
C GLU A 110 0.92 -13.02 4.24
N MET A 111 1.41 -13.50 3.07
CA MET A 111 1.43 -12.72 1.83
C MET A 111 0.01 -12.26 1.43
N ALA A 112 -0.98 -13.17 1.51
CA ALA A 112 -2.37 -12.86 1.23
C ALA A 112 -2.94 -11.83 2.23
N MET A 113 -2.49 -11.86 3.49
CA MET A 113 -2.86 -10.85 4.48
C MET A 113 -2.28 -9.48 4.13
N LEU A 114 -1.00 -9.39 3.78
CA LEU A 114 -0.39 -8.12 3.34
C LEU A 114 -1.10 -7.57 2.09
N ALA A 115 -1.41 -8.43 1.10
CA ALA A 115 -2.15 -8.06 -0.10
C ALA A 115 -3.60 -7.61 0.18
N ALA A 116 -4.18 -7.99 1.31
CA ALA A 116 -5.51 -7.57 1.73
C ALA A 116 -5.57 -6.14 2.26
N LEU A 117 -4.46 -5.62 2.81
CA LEU A 117 -4.39 -4.35 3.54
C LEU A 117 -4.59 -3.09 2.69
N PRO A 118 -4.03 -2.97 1.45
CA PRO A 118 -4.10 -1.74 0.66
C PRO A 118 -5.52 -1.21 0.44
N LYS A 119 -6.52 -2.07 0.42
CA LYS A 119 -7.91 -1.67 0.22
C LYS A 119 -8.43 -0.73 1.31
N ALA A 120 -8.10 -1.00 2.57
CA ALA A 120 -8.47 -0.16 3.71
C ALA A 120 -7.62 -0.58 4.93
N PRO A 121 -6.38 -0.08 5.06
CA PRO A 121 -5.43 -0.55 6.05
C PRO A 121 -5.93 -0.47 7.50
N SER A 122 -6.65 0.59 7.86
CA SER A 122 -7.23 0.74 9.19
C SER A 122 -8.39 -0.22 9.46
N THR A 123 -9.21 -0.53 8.44
CA THR A 123 -10.38 -1.41 8.58
C THR A 123 -9.97 -2.88 8.65
N TYR A 124 -8.95 -3.26 7.88
CA TYR A 124 -8.45 -4.63 7.79
C TYR A 124 -7.20 -4.89 8.65
N ASN A 125 -6.88 -3.95 9.56
CA ASN A 125 -5.77 -4.14 10.49
C ASN A 125 -6.03 -5.36 11.37
N PRO A 126 -5.17 -6.40 11.35
CA PRO A 126 -5.41 -7.64 12.07
C PRO A 126 -5.31 -7.49 13.60
N TYR A 127 -4.57 -6.50 14.10
CA TYR A 127 -4.54 -6.19 15.54
C TYR A 127 -5.84 -5.57 16.06
N ARG A 128 -6.54 -4.78 15.21
CA ARG A 128 -7.76 -4.07 15.60
C ARG A 128 -9.03 -4.83 15.24
N ASN A 129 -9.03 -5.47 14.08
CA ASN A 129 -10.21 -6.10 13.50
C ASN A 129 -9.87 -7.49 12.92
N PRO A 130 -9.47 -8.48 13.75
CA PRO A 130 -8.99 -9.78 13.27
C PRO A 130 -10.00 -10.49 12.38
N VAL A 131 -11.29 -10.45 12.71
CA VAL A 131 -12.35 -11.10 11.93
C VAL A 131 -12.49 -10.49 10.53
N LYS A 132 -12.43 -9.15 10.41
CA LYS A 132 -12.49 -8.47 9.10
C LYS A 132 -11.23 -8.71 8.29
N ALA A 133 -10.08 -8.72 8.96
CA ALA A 133 -8.78 -9.01 8.36
C ALA A 133 -8.78 -10.43 7.75
N MET A 134 -9.20 -11.44 8.54
CA MET A 134 -9.30 -12.82 8.11
C MET A 134 -10.26 -12.98 6.90
N LYS A 135 -11.45 -12.41 6.97
CA LYS A 135 -12.40 -12.44 5.86
C LYS A 135 -11.81 -11.82 4.59
N ARG A 136 -11.05 -10.73 4.71
CA ARG A 136 -10.42 -10.08 3.55
C ARG A 136 -9.25 -10.88 3.01
N ARG A 137 -8.40 -11.47 3.87
CA ARG A 137 -7.35 -12.43 3.48
C ARG A 137 -7.94 -13.60 2.70
N ASN A 138 -8.99 -14.22 3.23
CA ASN A 138 -9.65 -15.35 2.58
C ASN A 138 -10.25 -14.99 1.22
N TRP A 139 -10.73 -13.75 1.07
CA TRP A 139 -11.15 -13.24 -0.23
C TRP A 139 -9.97 -13.13 -1.21
N VAL A 140 -8.77 -12.72 -0.75
CA VAL A 140 -7.56 -12.69 -1.59
C VAL A 140 -7.15 -14.10 -2.01
N LEU A 141 -7.11 -15.05 -1.06
CA LEU A 141 -6.82 -16.47 -1.35
C LEU A 141 -7.80 -17.05 -2.37
N LYS A 142 -9.11 -16.74 -2.21
CA LYS A 142 -10.11 -17.16 -3.19
C LYS A 142 -9.82 -16.59 -4.58
N ARG A 143 -9.41 -15.33 -4.68
CA ARG A 143 -9.03 -14.73 -5.98
C ARG A 143 -7.82 -15.40 -6.59
N LEU A 144 -6.80 -15.76 -5.80
CA LEU A 144 -5.64 -16.51 -6.29
C LEU A 144 -6.06 -17.88 -6.85
N PHE A 145 -6.99 -18.57 -6.19
CA PHE A 145 -7.56 -19.82 -6.69
C PHE A 145 -8.40 -19.63 -7.95
N ASP A 146 -9.34 -18.67 -7.95
CA ASP A 146 -10.22 -18.38 -9.09
C ASP A 146 -9.43 -18.01 -10.36
N GLU A 147 -8.29 -17.31 -10.20
CA GLU A 147 -7.37 -16.91 -11.29
C GLU A 147 -6.30 -17.99 -11.58
N LYS A 148 -6.37 -19.17 -10.93
CA LYS A 148 -5.47 -20.33 -11.13
C LYS A 148 -3.99 -20.08 -10.78
N PHE A 149 -3.70 -19.17 -9.87
CA PHE A 149 -2.36 -18.99 -9.32
C PHE A 149 -2.00 -20.05 -8.27
N ILE A 150 -3.01 -20.63 -7.62
CA ILE A 150 -2.87 -21.74 -6.67
C ILE A 150 -3.91 -22.83 -7.01
N ASP A 151 -3.59 -24.07 -6.67
CA ASP A 151 -4.49 -25.20 -6.81
C ASP A 151 -5.46 -25.34 -5.63
N LEU A 152 -6.39 -26.29 -5.71
CA LEU A 152 -7.41 -26.52 -4.70
C LEU A 152 -6.81 -26.99 -3.36
N ASP A 153 -5.78 -27.83 -3.42
CA ASP A 153 -5.13 -28.42 -2.24
C ASP A 153 -4.42 -27.32 -1.45
N THR A 154 -3.63 -26.49 -2.13
CA THR A 154 -3.00 -25.30 -1.54
C THR A 154 -4.03 -24.32 -0.98
N TYR A 155 -5.11 -24.04 -1.74
CA TYR A 155 -6.16 -23.14 -1.27
C TYR A 155 -6.83 -23.66 0.00
N SER A 156 -7.18 -24.93 0.05
CA SER A 156 -7.88 -25.54 1.18
C SER A 156 -7.00 -25.63 2.44
N SER A 157 -5.70 -25.95 2.29
CA SER A 157 -4.75 -25.99 3.40
C SER A 157 -4.54 -24.60 4.00
N VAL A 158 -4.24 -23.62 3.16
CA VAL A 158 -3.92 -22.25 3.60
C VAL A 158 -5.14 -21.50 4.16
N LEU A 159 -6.36 -21.84 3.71
CA LEU A 159 -7.59 -21.21 4.19
C LEU A 159 -7.79 -21.40 5.71
N ASN A 160 -7.39 -22.56 6.24
CA ASN A 160 -7.55 -22.92 7.64
C ASN A 160 -6.43 -22.38 8.55
N GLU A 161 -5.35 -21.87 7.98
CA GLU A 161 -4.25 -21.31 8.74
C GLU A 161 -4.65 -20.02 9.46
N GLN A 162 -4.22 -19.93 10.73
CA GLN A 162 -4.45 -18.74 11.54
C GLN A 162 -3.38 -17.67 11.26
N ILE A 163 -3.77 -16.41 11.34
CA ILE A 163 -2.82 -15.30 11.28
C ILE A 163 -2.16 -15.16 12.65
N VAL A 164 -0.92 -15.60 12.76
CA VAL A 164 -0.10 -15.41 13.97
C VAL A 164 0.64 -14.07 13.82
N LEU A 165 0.24 -13.09 14.62
CA LEU A 165 0.89 -11.79 14.66
C LEU A 165 2.03 -11.82 15.66
N THR A 166 3.22 -11.57 15.19
CA THR A 166 4.38 -11.37 16.05
C THR A 166 4.63 -9.88 16.17
N LYS A 167 4.36 -9.34 17.36
CA LYS A 167 4.69 -7.95 17.61
C LYS A 167 6.21 -7.83 17.53
N SER A 168 6.72 -7.19 16.50
CA SER A 168 8.11 -6.77 16.51
C SER A 168 8.26 -5.93 17.77
N GLU A 169 9.03 -6.42 18.73
CA GLU A 169 9.56 -5.52 19.75
C GLU A 169 10.29 -4.46 18.94
N LYS A 170 9.80 -3.22 19.03
CA LYS A 170 10.60 -2.10 18.55
C LYS A 170 11.89 -2.21 19.35
N ILE A 171 12.89 -2.80 18.75
CA ILE A 171 14.25 -2.62 19.19
C ILE A 171 14.51 -1.15 18.95
N LEU A 172 14.05 -0.33 19.87
CA LEU A 172 14.62 0.97 20.14
C LEU A 172 16.01 0.63 20.66
N ASN A 173 16.93 0.29 19.73
CA ASN A 173 18.31 0.36 20.03
C ASN A 173 18.55 1.81 20.45
N ASP A 174 18.80 2.05 21.73
CA ASP A 174 19.17 3.38 22.25
C ASP A 174 20.35 3.96 21.43
N ASN A 175 21.22 3.10 20.95
CA ASN A 175 22.28 3.44 20.01
C ASN A 175 21.77 3.95 18.64
N ALA A 176 20.62 3.44 18.15
CA ALA A 176 20.04 3.91 16.90
C ALA A 176 19.31 5.25 17.07
N SER A 177 18.79 5.57 18.25
CA SER A 177 18.19 6.88 18.53
C SER A 177 19.26 7.97 18.63
N PHE A 178 20.41 7.66 19.23
CA PHE A 178 21.57 8.55 19.25
C PHE A 178 22.14 8.80 17.85
N PHE A 179 22.31 7.75 17.06
CA PHE A 179 22.77 7.86 15.68
C PHE A 179 21.80 8.67 14.79
N LYS A 180 20.50 8.45 14.95
CA LYS A 180 19.48 9.27 14.26
C LYS A 180 19.58 10.75 14.61
N GLU A 181 19.75 11.06 15.88
CA GLU A 181 19.84 12.46 16.32
C GLU A 181 21.14 13.11 15.85
N GLU A 182 22.24 12.37 15.82
CA GLU A 182 23.53 12.87 15.32
C GLU A 182 23.45 13.14 13.81
N VAL A 183 22.91 12.20 13.02
CA VAL A 183 22.67 12.38 11.59
C VAL A 183 21.72 13.57 11.35
N ARG A 184 20.65 13.69 12.14
CA ARG A 184 19.73 14.83 12.07
C ARG A 184 20.45 16.16 12.30
N ARG A 185 21.29 16.25 13.35
CA ARG A 185 22.08 17.46 13.66
C ARG A 185 23.04 17.81 12.52
N GLU A 186 23.72 16.81 11.99
CA GLU A 186 24.66 17.02 10.88
C GLU A 186 23.96 17.51 9.61
N ILE A 187 22.78 16.95 9.28
CA ILE A 187 22.00 17.38 8.13
C ILE A 187 21.43 18.79 8.35
N ILE A 188 20.90 19.09 9.53
CA ILE A 188 20.41 20.45 9.86
C ILE A 188 21.52 21.49 9.75
N SER A 189 22.73 21.16 10.22
CA SER A 189 23.87 22.07 10.15
C SER A 189 24.32 22.37 8.71
N LYS A 190 24.16 21.40 7.79
CA LYS A 190 24.56 21.52 6.38
C LYS A 190 23.47 22.08 5.47
N PHE A 191 22.19 21.81 5.75
CA PHE A 191 21.11 22.02 4.78
C PHE A 191 19.94 22.90 5.26
N ASN A 192 19.98 23.39 6.49
CA ASN A 192 18.89 24.14 7.15
C ASN A 192 17.63 23.25 7.42
N GLU A 193 16.97 23.50 8.54
CA GLU A 193 15.86 22.69 9.07
C GLU A 193 14.66 22.59 8.12
N SER A 194 14.29 23.68 7.45
CA SER A 194 13.18 23.70 6.49
C SER A 194 13.42 22.83 5.25
N LYS A 195 14.66 22.69 4.81
CA LYS A 195 15.00 21.80 3.67
C LYS A 195 15.01 20.33 4.06
N LEU A 196 15.36 20.00 5.29
CA LEU A 196 15.34 18.64 5.79
C LEU A 196 13.92 18.07 5.79
N TYR A 197 12.95 18.81 6.33
CA TYR A 197 11.56 18.36 6.36
C TYR A 197 10.91 18.34 4.98
N LEU A 198 11.28 19.23 4.08
CA LEU A 198 10.83 19.21 2.69
C LEU A 198 11.40 18.02 1.91
N SER A 199 12.67 17.64 2.14
CA SER A 199 13.28 16.49 1.45
C SER A 199 12.84 15.14 2.04
N LEU A 200 12.56 15.04 3.35
CA LEU A 200 12.02 13.84 3.97
C LEU A 200 10.54 13.57 3.59
N ILE A 201 9.83 14.58 3.10
CA ILE A 201 8.48 14.42 2.52
C ILE A 201 8.58 13.99 1.04
N HIS A 202 9.76 14.11 0.42
CA HIS A 202 10.01 13.80 -0.99
C HIS A 202 10.91 12.56 -1.22
N ILE A 203 11.27 11.81 -0.16
CA ILE A 203 11.93 10.50 -0.30
C ILE A 203 10.91 9.38 -0.07
#